data_e12098af2bbe135a7ab4326a679beaaa
#
_entry.id   e12098af2bbe135a7ab4326a679beaaa
#
_cell.length_a   1.000
_cell.length_b   1.000
_cell.length_c   1.000
_cell.angle_alpha   90.00
_cell.angle_beta   90.00
_cell.angle_gamma   90.00
#
_symmetry.space_group_name_H-M   'P 1'
#
loop_
_entity.id
_entity.type
_entity.pdbx_description
1 polymer ?
#
loop_
_entity_poly.entity_id
_entity_poly.type
_entity_poly.pdbx_seq_one_letter_code
_entity_poly.pdbx_strand_id
1 'polypeptide(L)'
;INICFLDNRVVGKTHLTISLGIEACKQNIKTRFYTFKELIDLLTVTDSKEIINKTLKQLSRIELLIIDEICYSAITKEQADLFYQLMSLKYEMKSTIITTNITFSSWGESFSNKIVSAAIIDRLVHHSKVFKITGESYRLKDYKTEKSLNIRQS
;
A
#
# COMPACT_ATOMS: atom_id res chain seq x y z
N ILE A 1 2.34 6.91 12.88
CA ILE A 1 3.38 7.13 11.85
C ILE A 1 2.99 6.35 10.59
N ASN A 2 3.11 7.00 9.44
CA ASN A 2 2.95 6.35 8.16
C ASN A 2 4.31 6.10 7.52
N ILE A 3 4.44 4.98 6.82
CA ILE A 3 5.63 4.63 6.05
C ILE A 3 5.20 4.34 4.62
N CYS A 4 5.88 4.95 3.67
CA CYS A 4 5.65 4.74 2.25
C CYS A 4 6.90 4.16 1.58
N PHE A 5 6.76 3.01 0.94
CA PHE A 5 7.81 2.45 0.09
C PHE A 5 7.47 2.70 -1.37
N LEU A 6 8.31 3.46 -2.03
CA LEU A 6 8.14 3.92 -3.41
C LEU A 6 9.26 3.37 -4.29
N ASP A 7 8.91 2.60 -5.31
CA ASP A 7 9.76 2.26 -6.45
C ASP A 7 8.92 1.68 -7.59
N ASN A 8 9.33 1.94 -8.81
CA ASN A 8 8.73 1.37 -10.02
C ASN A 8 9.22 -0.06 -10.34
N ARG A 9 10.12 -0.63 -9.53
CA ARG A 9 10.68 -1.97 -9.70
C ARG A 9 10.22 -2.92 -8.60
N VAL A 10 10.21 -4.22 -8.93
CA VAL A 10 9.94 -5.28 -7.95
C VAL A 10 11.23 -5.55 -7.17
N VAL A 11 11.46 -4.81 -6.10
CA VAL A 11 12.69 -4.86 -5.28
C VAL A 11 12.46 -5.40 -3.86
N GLY A 12 11.47 -6.26 -3.68
CA GLY A 12 11.20 -6.88 -2.38
C GLY A 12 10.38 -6.02 -1.42
N LYS A 13 9.65 -5.00 -1.92
CA LYS A 13 8.76 -4.17 -1.10
C LYS A 13 7.73 -5.01 -0.33
N THR A 14 7.10 -5.97 -0.98
CA THR A 14 6.12 -6.86 -0.36
C THR A 14 6.75 -7.70 0.75
N HIS A 15 7.92 -8.28 0.52
CA HIS A 15 8.65 -9.02 1.55
C HIS A 15 9.00 -8.15 2.75
N LEU A 16 9.44 -6.93 2.52
CA LEU A 16 9.77 -5.99 3.59
C LEU A 16 8.53 -5.63 4.43
N THR A 17 7.40 -5.35 3.78
CA THR A 17 6.16 -5.01 4.49
C THR A 17 5.60 -6.20 5.27
N ILE A 18 5.68 -7.41 4.73
CA ILE A 18 5.31 -8.64 5.45
C ILE A 18 6.20 -8.83 6.68
N SER A 19 7.51 -8.67 6.54
CA SER A 19 8.46 -8.79 7.65
C SER A 19 8.18 -7.77 8.75
N LEU A 20 7.88 -6.53 8.41
CA LEU A 20 7.49 -5.48 9.35
C LEU A 20 6.17 -5.83 10.05
N GLY A 21 5.20 -6.38 9.32
CA GLY A 21 3.93 -6.83 9.87
C GLY A 21 4.10 -7.97 10.87
N ILE A 22 4.94 -8.95 10.57
CA ILE A 22 5.27 -10.06 11.49
C ILE A 22 5.93 -9.53 12.76
N GLU A 23 6.87 -8.61 12.64
CA GLU A 23 7.55 -8.01 13.79
C GLU A 23 6.57 -7.20 14.65
N ALA A 24 5.65 -6.46 14.04
CA ALA A 24 4.60 -5.76 14.76
C ALA A 24 3.69 -6.73 15.54
N CYS A 25 3.30 -7.85 14.92
CA CYS A 25 2.51 -8.89 15.58
C CYS A 25 3.25 -9.50 16.80
N LYS A 26 4.56 -9.72 16.68
CA LYS A 26 5.39 -10.20 17.82
C LYS A 26 5.38 -9.22 18.99
N GLN A 27 5.22 -7.93 18.72
CA GLN A 27 5.10 -6.88 19.73
C GLN A 27 3.65 -6.62 20.17
N ASN A 28 2.71 -7.51 19.85
CA ASN A 28 1.28 -7.43 20.16
C ASN A 28 0.58 -6.21 19.55
N ILE A 29 1.09 -5.67 18.44
CA ILE A 29 0.44 -4.61 17.68
C ILE A 29 -0.59 -5.24 16.75
N LYS A 30 -1.86 -4.82 16.85
CA LYS A 30 -2.94 -5.30 16.00
C LYS A 30 -2.70 -4.89 14.54
N THR A 31 -2.30 -5.86 13.72
CA THR A 31 -1.86 -5.66 12.35
C THR A 31 -2.79 -6.36 11.35
N ARG A 32 -3.03 -5.73 10.21
CA ARG A 32 -3.70 -6.32 9.04
C ARG A 32 -2.93 -5.96 7.77
N PHE A 33 -2.89 -6.93 6.87
CA PHE A 33 -2.31 -6.80 5.53
C PHE A 33 -3.40 -6.98 4.48
N TYR A 34 -3.46 -6.06 3.53
CA TYR A 34 -4.27 -6.14 2.32
C TYR A 34 -3.46 -5.68 1.12
N THR A 35 -3.67 -6.30 -0.04
CA THR A 35 -3.40 -5.60 -1.28
C THR A 35 -4.42 -4.46 -1.44
N PHE A 36 -4.07 -3.44 -2.20
CA PHE A 36 -5.01 -2.34 -2.46
C PHE A 36 -6.31 -2.83 -3.07
N LYS A 37 -6.22 -3.79 -4.02
CA LYS A 37 -7.40 -4.40 -4.63
C LYS A 37 -8.30 -5.10 -3.60
N GLU A 38 -7.73 -5.92 -2.72
CA GLU A 38 -8.49 -6.61 -1.67
C GLU A 38 -9.17 -5.63 -0.72
N LEU A 39 -8.50 -4.55 -0.36
CA LEU A 39 -9.05 -3.51 0.50
C LEU A 39 -10.23 -2.80 -0.17
N ILE A 40 -10.09 -2.42 -1.44
CA ILE A 40 -11.16 -1.78 -2.21
C ILE A 40 -12.35 -2.74 -2.40
N ASP A 41 -12.10 -4.00 -2.72
CA ASP A 41 -13.14 -5.01 -2.83
C ASP A 41 -13.91 -5.18 -1.50
N LEU A 42 -13.21 -5.18 -0.38
CA LEU A 42 -13.83 -5.25 0.95
C LEU A 42 -14.73 -4.04 1.25
N LEU A 43 -14.30 -2.84 0.87
CA LEU A 43 -15.08 -1.60 1.06
C LEU A 43 -16.30 -1.50 0.14
N THR A 44 -16.29 -2.21 -0.99
CA THR A 44 -17.32 -2.13 -2.04
C THR A 44 -18.12 -3.42 -2.22
N VAL A 45 -18.03 -4.36 -1.29
CA VAL A 45 -18.76 -5.63 -1.35
C VAL A 45 -20.28 -5.46 -1.22
N THR A 46 -20.74 -4.32 -0.73
CA THR A 46 -22.16 -4.01 -0.51
C THR A 46 -22.45 -2.54 -0.81
N ASP A 47 -23.71 -2.22 -1.11
CA ASP A 47 -24.21 -0.84 -1.24
C ASP A 47 -24.82 -0.31 0.07
N SER A 48 -24.92 -1.14 1.10
CA SER A 48 -25.44 -0.75 2.41
C SER A 48 -24.49 0.21 3.12
N LYS A 49 -24.92 1.46 3.29
CA LYS A 49 -24.17 2.50 4.01
C LYS A 49 -23.85 2.10 5.45
N GLU A 50 -24.76 1.39 6.11
CA GLU A 50 -24.55 0.90 7.48
C GLU A 50 -23.40 -0.10 7.55
N ILE A 51 -23.36 -1.07 6.64
CA ILE A 51 -22.29 -2.08 6.57
C ILE A 51 -20.97 -1.43 6.18
N ILE A 52 -20.96 -0.53 5.21
CA ILE A 52 -19.77 0.22 4.79
C ILE A 52 -19.19 1.00 5.97
N ASN A 53 -20.02 1.75 6.70
CA ASN A 53 -19.57 2.52 7.86
C ASN A 53 -19.04 1.64 8.98
N LYS A 54 -19.63 0.48 9.21
CA LYS A 54 -19.13 -0.51 10.17
C LYS A 54 -17.76 -1.04 9.75
N THR A 55 -17.57 -1.37 8.49
CA THR A 55 -16.30 -1.83 7.94
C THR A 55 -15.22 -0.76 8.06
N LEU A 56 -15.52 0.48 7.69
CA LEU A 56 -14.61 1.63 7.85
C LEU A 56 -14.17 1.80 9.31
N LYS A 57 -15.10 1.73 10.25
CA LYS A 57 -14.79 1.82 11.69
C LYS A 57 -13.92 0.67 12.17
N GLN A 58 -14.17 -0.56 11.71
CA GLN A 58 -13.35 -1.72 12.05
C GLN A 58 -11.93 -1.57 11.52
N LEU A 59 -11.77 -1.17 10.27
CA LEU A 59 -10.46 -0.94 9.65
C LEU A 59 -9.70 0.22 10.30
N SER A 60 -10.40 1.29 10.66
CA SER A 60 -9.78 2.46 11.31
C SER A 60 -9.20 2.16 12.70
N ARG A 61 -9.67 1.12 13.37
CA ARG A 61 -9.19 0.68 14.69
C ARG A 61 -7.95 -0.21 14.63
N ILE A 62 -7.54 -0.65 13.45
CA ILE A 62 -6.33 -1.42 13.26
C ILE A 62 -5.13 -0.52 13.56
N GLU A 63 -4.25 -0.98 14.45
CA GLU A 63 -3.09 -0.19 14.90
C GLU A 63 -2.05 -0.03 13.79
N LEU A 64 -1.81 -1.11 13.01
CA LEU A 64 -0.96 -1.09 11.84
C LEU A 64 -1.70 -1.71 10.66
N LEU A 65 -2.04 -0.88 9.67
CA LEU A 65 -2.61 -1.31 8.41
C LEU A 65 -1.54 -1.28 7.32
N ILE A 66 -1.31 -2.41 6.67
CA ILE A 66 -0.38 -2.53 5.55
C ILE A 66 -1.20 -2.66 4.27
N ILE A 67 -0.95 -1.77 3.32
CA ILE A 67 -1.63 -1.72 2.02
C ILE A 67 -0.59 -1.84 0.92
N ASP A 68 -0.59 -2.97 0.25
CA ASP A 68 0.38 -3.28 -0.80
C ASP A 68 -0.17 -2.94 -2.19
N GLU A 69 0.70 -2.51 -3.08
CA GLU A 69 0.41 -2.25 -4.49
C GLU A 69 -0.66 -1.16 -4.74
N ILE A 70 -0.59 -0.05 -4.02
CA ILE A 70 -1.48 1.09 -4.28
C ILE A 70 -1.25 1.60 -5.71
N CYS A 71 -2.36 1.88 -6.40
CA CYS A 71 -2.37 2.38 -7.77
C CYS A 71 -1.87 1.39 -8.83
N TYR A 72 -1.85 0.10 -8.54
CA TYR A 72 -1.57 -0.92 -9.55
C TYR A 72 -2.65 -0.95 -10.66
N SER A 73 -3.89 -0.67 -10.30
CA SER A 73 -5.01 -0.53 -11.24
C SER A 73 -5.86 0.70 -10.91
N ALA A 74 -6.54 1.23 -11.92
CA ALA A 74 -7.47 2.34 -11.73
C ALA A 74 -8.69 1.92 -10.90
N ILE A 75 -9.23 2.85 -10.11
CA ILE A 75 -10.44 2.68 -9.31
C ILE A 75 -11.48 3.75 -9.67
N THR A 76 -12.73 3.48 -9.34
CA THR A 76 -13.84 4.43 -9.55
C THR A 76 -13.75 5.60 -8.56
N LYS A 77 -14.52 6.66 -8.82
CA LYS A 77 -14.63 7.80 -7.93
C LYS A 77 -15.18 7.39 -6.56
N GLU A 78 -16.20 6.54 -6.53
CA GLU A 78 -16.83 6.04 -5.31
C GLU A 78 -15.85 5.24 -4.47
N GLN A 79 -15.05 4.40 -5.09
CA GLN A 79 -13.98 3.64 -4.44
C GLN A 79 -12.90 4.56 -3.87
N ALA A 80 -12.49 5.57 -4.61
CA ALA A 80 -11.53 6.57 -4.16
C ALA A 80 -12.05 7.36 -2.95
N ASP A 81 -13.32 7.74 -2.94
CA ASP A 81 -13.97 8.44 -1.84
C ASP A 81 -13.99 7.58 -0.56
N LEU A 82 -14.27 6.28 -0.67
CA LEU A 82 -14.24 5.34 0.46
C LEU A 82 -12.83 5.16 1.00
N PHE A 83 -11.85 5.05 0.14
CA PHE A 83 -10.45 4.98 0.56
C PHE A 83 -10.00 6.26 1.26
N TYR A 84 -10.38 7.42 0.76
CA TYR A 84 -10.14 8.71 1.41
C TYR A 84 -10.78 8.76 2.81
N GLN A 85 -12.02 8.30 2.96
CA GLN A 85 -12.68 8.22 4.26
C GLN A 85 -11.91 7.36 5.25
N LEU A 86 -11.43 6.19 4.82
CA LEU A 86 -10.61 5.31 5.65
C LEU A 86 -9.33 6.00 6.10
N MET A 87 -8.60 6.63 5.17
CA MET A 87 -7.36 7.33 5.49
C MET A 87 -7.60 8.51 6.44
N SER A 88 -8.72 9.21 6.28
CA SER A 88 -9.11 10.30 7.19
C SER A 88 -9.41 9.82 8.60
N LEU A 89 -10.08 8.67 8.75
CA LEU A 89 -10.37 8.07 10.06
C LEU A 89 -9.09 7.57 10.77
N LYS A 90 -8.07 7.18 10.03
CA LYS A 90 -6.78 6.72 10.57
C LYS A 90 -5.78 7.86 10.79
N TYR A 91 -6.03 9.02 10.20
CA TYR A 91 -5.10 10.14 10.18
C TYR A 91 -4.66 10.54 11.61
N GLU A 92 -3.36 10.64 11.81
CA GLU A 92 -2.69 10.96 13.08
C GLU A 92 -2.92 9.99 14.25
N MET A 93 -3.89 9.08 14.14
CA MET A 93 -4.30 8.19 15.24
C MET A 93 -3.62 6.82 15.18
N LYS A 94 -3.41 6.30 13.99
CA LYS A 94 -2.93 4.93 13.75
C LYS A 94 -1.84 4.92 12.67
N SER A 95 -1.12 3.82 12.57
CA SER A 95 -0.03 3.66 11.60
C SER A 95 -0.50 2.97 10.33
N THR A 96 0.04 3.40 9.20
CA THR A 96 -0.20 2.79 7.89
C THR A 96 1.13 2.62 7.15
N ILE A 97 1.35 1.44 6.60
CA ILE A 97 2.46 1.17 5.67
C ILE A 97 1.86 0.97 4.29
N ILE A 98 2.38 1.65 3.30
CA ILE A 98 1.96 1.48 1.91
C ILE A 98 3.14 1.14 1.02
N THR A 99 2.87 0.38 -0.03
CA THR A 99 3.76 0.23 -1.17
C THR A 99 3.10 0.74 -2.44
N THR A 100 3.88 1.30 -3.33
CA THR A 100 3.40 1.75 -4.64
C THR A 100 4.53 1.64 -5.67
N ASN A 101 4.15 1.35 -6.91
CA ASN A 101 5.07 1.25 -8.04
C ASN A 101 5.16 2.54 -8.86
N ILE A 102 4.32 3.51 -8.56
CA ILE A 102 4.26 4.78 -9.30
C ILE A 102 4.49 5.96 -8.37
N THR A 103 4.93 7.07 -8.94
CA THR A 103 5.13 8.32 -8.20
C THR A 103 3.80 8.90 -7.72
N PHE A 104 3.81 9.65 -6.65
CA PHE A 104 2.62 10.32 -6.13
C PHE A 104 1.98 11.27 -7.15
N SER A 105 2.77 11.91 -8.01
CA SER A 105 2.26 12.75 -9.10
C SER A 105 1.40 11.98 -10.12
N SER A 106 1.62 10.68 -10.27
CA SER A 106 0.85 9.81 -11.18
C SER A 106 -0.41 9.22 -10.55
N TRP A 107 -0.63 9.39 -9.25
CA TRP A 107 -1.81 8.85 -8.55
C TRP A 107 -3.13 9.45 -9.03
N GLY A 108 -3.11 10.69 -9.54
CA GLY A 108 -4.30 11.36 -10.07
C GLY A 108 -5.01 10.58 -11.18
N GLU A 109 -4.26 9.89 -12.02
CA GLU A 109 -4.82 9.05 -13.08
C GLU A 109 -5.48 7.78 -12.52
N SER A 110 -4.83 7.12 -11.57
CA SER A 110 -5.34 5.89 -10.93
C SER A 110 -6.58 6.13 -10.07
N PHE A 111 -6.66 7.27 -9.41
CA PHE A 111 -7.82 7.67 -8.60
C PHE A 111 -8.91 8.39 -9.40
N SER A 112 -8.76 8.52 -10.71
CA SER A 112 -9.72 9.17 -11.62
C SER A 112 -10.07 10.61 -11.24
N ASN A 113 -9.34 11.23 -10.32
CA ASN A 113 -9.56 12.60 -9.85
C ASN A 113 -8.30 13.14 -9.14
N LYS A 114 -7.74 14.22 -9.66
CA LYS A 114 -6.54 14.84 -9.10
C LYS A 114 -6.77 15.45 -7.69
N ILE A 115 -7.97 15.95 -7.43
CA ILE A 115 -8.32 16.58 -6.14
C ILE A 115 -8.40 15.52 -5.05
N VAL A 116 -9.10 14.40 -5.29
CA VAL A 116 -9.21 13.28 -4.35
C VAL A 116 -7.83 12.64 -4.14
N SER A 117 -7.06 12.45 -5.20
CA SER A 117 -5.69 11.94 -5.14
C SER A 117 -4.80 12.83 -4.24
N ALA A 118 -4.83 14.14 -4.45
CA ALA A 118 -4.07 15.08 -3.62
C ALA A 118 -4.48 15.02 -2.14
N ALA A 119 -5.77 14.88 -1.85
CA ALA A 119 -6.28 14.75 -0.49
C ALA A 119 -5.84 13.44 0.18
N ILE A 120 -5.83 12.33 -0.56
CA ILE A 120 -5.33 11.03 -0.08
C ILE A 120 -3.82 11.12 0.22
N ILE A 121 -3.05 11.68 -0.70
CA ILE A 121 -1.61 11.88 -0.53
C ILE A 121 -1.32 12.72 0.71
N ASP A 122 -2.04 13.80 0.91
CA ASP A 122 -1.90 14.65 2.09
C ASP A 122 -2.11 13.86 3.39
N ARG A 123 -3.15 13.03 3.46
CA ARG A 123 -3.42 12.17 4.63
C ARG A 123 -2.38 11.08 4.85
N LEU A 124 -1.85 10.50 3.79
CA LEU A 124 -0.86 9.42 3.88
C LEU A 124 0.55 9.93 4.13
N VAL A 125 0.95 11.02 3.48
CA VAL A 125 2.36 11.43 3.34
C VAL A 125 2.74 12.53 4.34
N HIS A 126 1.80 13.34 4.80
CA HIS A 126 2.07 14.52 5.66
C HIS A 126 2.87 14.18 6.93
N HIS A 127 2.62 13.04 7.56
CA HIS A 127 3.37 12.54 8.73
C HIS A 127 4.07 11.21 8.43
N SER A 128 4.45 10.97 7.19
CA SER A 128 5.07 9.71 6.79
C SER A 128 6.57 9.83 6.59
N LYS A 129 7.23 8.68 6.74
CA LYS A 129 8.58 8.46 6.23
C LYS A 129 8.47 7.80 4.86
N VAL A 130 8.99 8.45 3.83
CA VAL A 130 9.00 7.94 2.46
C VAL A 130 10.36 7.35 2.17
N PHE A 131 10.38 6.07 1.81
CA PHE A 131 11.58 5.35 1.41
C PHE A 131 11.49 5.03 -0.08
N LYS A 132 12.42 5.58 -0.86
CA LYS A 132 12.62 5.16 -2.23
C LYS A 132 13.60 3.99 -2.22
N ILE A 133 13.11 2.80 -2.54
CA ILE A 133 13.93 1.60 -2.59
C ILE A 133 14.59 1.54 -3.97
N THR A 134 15.91 1.65 -4.00
CA THR A 134 16.72 1.53 -5.22
C THR A 134 17.53 0.24 -5.17
N GLY A 135 17.58 -0.50 -6.27
CA GLY A 135 18.33 -1.74 -6.35
C GLY A 135 17.92 -2.60 -7.54
N GLU A 136 18.65 -3.68 -7.78
CA GLU A 136 18.24 -4.67 -8.78
C GLU A 136 17.09 -5.52 -8.24
N SER A 137 16.11 -5.82 -9.10
CA SER A 137 15.03 -6.75 -8.76
C SER A 137 15.61 -8.10 -8.34
N TYR A 138 15.09 -8.67 -7.26
CA TYR A 138 15.50 -10.00 -6.78
C TYR A 138 15.41 -11.06 -7.88
N ARG A 139 14.35 -11.01 -8.70
CA ARG A 139 14.17 -11.91 -9.87
C ARG A 139 15.24 -11.73 -10.95
N LEU A 140 15.73 -10.49 -11.14
CA LEU A 140 16.81 -10.21 -12.11
C LEU A 140 18.18 -10.62 -11.56
N LYS A 141 18.39 -10.59 -10.25
CA LYS A 141 19.62 -11.09 -9.62
C LYS A 141 19.78 -12.59 -9.84
N ASP A 142 18.72 -13.36 -9.58
CA ASP A 142 18.74 -14.82 -9.79
C ASP A 142 19.01 -15.16 -11.26
N TYR A 143 18.31 -14.49 -12.18
CA TYR A 143 18.51 -14.69 -13.62
C TYR A 143 19.94 -14.34 -14.10
N LYS A 144 20.53 -13.26 -13.61
CA LYS A 144 21.92 -12.88 -13.93
C LYS A 144 22.92 -13.87 -13.34
N THR A 145 22.66 -14.39 -12.15
CA THR A 145 23.51 -15.38 -11.48
C THR A 145 23.50 -16.72 -12.26
N GLU A 146 22.32 -17.21 -12.67
CA GLU A 146 22.18 -18.40 -13.48
C GLU A 146 22.88 -18.25 -14.83
N LYS A 147 22.73 -17.09 -15.49
CA LYS A 147 23.40 -16.83 -16.79
C LYS A 147 24.92 -16.75 -16.70
N SER A 148 25.45 -16.19 -15.60
CA SER A 148 26.89 -16.14 -15.35
C SER A 148 27.47 -17.49 -14.99
N LEU A 149 26.71 -18.38 -14.36
CA LEU A 149 27.14 -19.78 -14.12
C LEU A 149 27.18 -20.60 -15.41
N ASN A 150 26.20 -20.44 -16.30
CA ASN A 150 26.15 -21.13 -17.58
C ASN A 150 27.25 -20.69 -18.54
N ILE A 151 27.73 -19.47 -18.50
CA ILE A 151 28.85 -18.96 -19.32
C ILE A 151 30.20 -19.52 -18.83
N ARG A 152 30.31 -19.88 -17.55
CA ARG A 152 31.57 -20.50 -17.03
C ARG A 152 31.66 -22.00 -17.24
N GLN A 153 30.57 -22.65 -17.67
CA GLN A 153 30.57 -24.11 -18.02
C GLN A 153 30.63 -24.38 -19.54
N SER A 154 30.66 -23.36 -20.33
CA SER A 154 30.89 -23.38 -21.76
C SER A 154 32.24 -22.78 -22.09
#